data_5df3240cf6d7cb61793afeb5749c0f97
#
_entry.id   5df3240cf6d7cb61793afeb5749c0f97
#
_cell.length_a   1.000
_cell.length_b   1.000
_cell.length_c   1.000
_cell.angle_alpha   90.00
_cell.angle_beta   90.00
_cell.angle_gamma   90.00
#
_symmetry.space_group_name_H-M   'P 1'
#
loop_
_entity.id
_entity.type
_entity.pdbx_description
1 polymer ?
#
loop_
_entity_poly.entity_id
_entity_poly.type
_entity_poly.pdbx_seq_one_letter_code
_entity_poly.pdbx_strand_id
1 'polypeptide(L)'
;MVDLSDAGPSLAERASHAPASRSDSSPLQAHHGHTYAALDLGTNNCRLLVARPHHDRTRHGADGLRIVDAFSRIVRLGERLQQTGQLGEAAIIRTLDALAVCRAKMEQRGVTRARLIATEACRMAANGDEFLDRVHDALGLELEIIDRETEARLAALGCAALADSQAEGVLIFDIGGGSSELVWFDPTRRRAGAAEQVDVRLWTSLQIGVVSLAEQFGGVDVSSETYDAMVSHVARSLETFLSRAMGERHCSRFHLLGTSGTVTTVAGVHLNLARYDRRRVDGLWMSAGDVSATIGRLRRMSYAERAAHGCIGPARADLVLAGCAILEAIRRAFPARRLRIADRGLREGILIELMRADCVWDHQPETVA
;
A
#
# COMPACT_ATOMS: atom_id res chain seq x y z
N MET A 1 -30.22 -72.78 -43.73
CA MET A 1 -30.54 -73.75 -42.72
C MET A 1 -31.00 -73.00 -41.51
N VAL A 2 -32.30 -73.07 -41.35
CA VAL A 2 -33.06 -73.19 -40.09
C VAL A 2 -32.94 -72.03 -39.16
N ASP A 3 -33.92 -71.38 -38.69
CA ASP A 3 -35.39 -71.36 -38.82
C ASP A 3 -35.90 -70.68 -37.58
N LEU A 4 -36.88 -69.81 -37.81
CA LEU A 4 -38.10 -69.57 -36.99
C LEU A 4 -37.98 -68.98 -35.59
N SER A 5 -38.56 -67.80 -35.48
CA SER A 5 -39.91 -67.49 -34.94
C SER A 5 -39.88 -67.32 -33.41
N ASP A 6 -40.51 -66.40 -32.81
CA ASP A 6 -41.92 -66.11 -32.82
C ASP A 6 -42.25 -64.75 -32.17
N ALA A 7 -43.24 -64.13 -32.67
CA ALA A 7 -44.24 -63.21 -32.28
C ALA A 7 -44.33 -62.58 -30.88
N GLY A 8 -44.58 -61.32 -30.89
CA GLY A 8 -45.21 -60.28 -30.13
C GLY A 8 -46.06 -60.63 -28.88
N PRO A 9 -46.67 -59.64 -28.17
CA PRO A 9 -47.35 -58.44 -28.70
C PRO A 9 -47.15 -57.14 -27.93
N SER A 10 -47.61 -56.07 -28.56
CA SER A 10 -48.10 -54.76 -28.14
C SER A 10 -48.66 -54.66 -26.72
N LEU A 11 -48.36 -53.50 -26.06
CA LEU A 11 -49.38 -52.65 -25.39
C LEU A 11 -48.73 -51.40 -24.76
N ALA A 12 -49.05 -50.26 -25.35
CA ALA A 12 -49.67 -49.07 -24.73
C ALA A 12 -49.04 -48.42 -23.49
N GLU A 13 -48.71 -47.15 -23.69
CA GLU A 13 -48.94 -46.01 -22.81
C GLU A 13 -48.65 -46.17 -21.33
N ARG A 14 -47.57 -45.50 -20.86
CA ARG A 14 -47.69 -44.64 -19.69
C ARG A 14 -46.71 -43.49 -19.80
N ALA A 15 -47.26 -42.29 -19.99
CA ALA A 15 -46.61 -41.02 -19.70
C ALA A 15 -46.22 -40.98 -18.23
N SER A 16 -44.97 -40.73 -17.91
CA SER A 16 -44.60 -40.26 -16.60
C SER A 16 -43.62 -39.08 -16.75
N HIS A 17 -44.10 -37.98 -16.27
CA HIS A 17 -43.42 -36.72 -16.14
C HIS A 17 -42.07 -36.88 -15.44
N ALA A 18 -40.98 -36.57 -16.14
CA ALA A 18 -39.72 -36.24 -15.48
C ALA A 18 -39.75 -34.76 -15.11
N PRO A 19 -39.45 -34.37 -13.87
CA PRO A 19 -39.34 -32.97 -13.52
C PRO A 19 -38.11 -32.39 -14.18
N ALA A 20 -38.30 -31.26 -14.89
CA ALA A 20 -37.21 -30.43 -15.41
C ALA A 20 -36.25 -30.08 -14.25
N SER A 21 -35.04 -30.56 -14.34
CA SER A 21 -33.94 -30.09 -13.50
C SER A 21 -33.71 -28.59 -13.81
N ARG A 22 -34.27 -27.74 -12.95
CA ARG A 22 -33.84 -26.35 -12.87
C ARG A 22 -32.34 -26.38 -12.53
N SER A 23 -31.50 -26.00 -13.47
CA SER A 23 -30.14 -25.63 -13.21
C SER A 23 -30.17 -24.37 -12.34
N ASP A 24 -30.19 -24.58 -11.03
CA ASP A 24 -29.91 -23.55 -10.06
C ASP A 24 -28.42 -23.21 -10.20
N SER A 25 -28.11 -22.31 -11.13
CA SER A 25 -26.83 -21.64 -11.18
C SER A 25 -26.79 -20.66 -10.02
N SER A 26 -26.42 -21.21 -8.86
CA SER A 26 -26.19 -20.44 -7.64
C SER A 26 -25.20 -19.32 -7.93
N PRO A 27 -25.48 -18.06 -7.59
CA PRO A 27 -24.54 -16.94 -7.75
C PRO A 27 -23.24 -17.11 -6.96
N LEU A 28 -23.18 -18.10 -6.07
CA LEU A 28 -22.09 -18.40 -5.13
C LEU A 28 -20.79 -18.93 -5.76
N GLN A 29 -20.79 -19.39 -7.02
CA GLN A 29 -19.59 -19.94 -7.65
C GLN A 29 -18.74 -18.90 -8.42
N ALA A 30 -19.26 -17.70 -8.66
CA ALA A 30 -18.59 -16.71 -9.50
C ALA A 30 -17.43 -15.95 -8.79
N HIS A 31 -17.41 -15.87 -7.46
CA HIS A 31 -16.47 -15.01 -6.73
C HIS A 31 -15.16 -15.69 -6.30
N HIS A 32 -15.07 -17.02 -6.30
CA HIS A 32 -13.86 -17.74 -5.89
C HIS A 32 -12.72 -17.73 -6.92
N GLY A 33 -12.96 -17.19 -8.12
CA GLY A 33 -12.02 -17.20 -9.24
C GLY A 33 -11.22 -15.92 -9.48
N HIS A 34 -11.62 -14.77 -8.88
CA HIS A 34 -10.98 -13.50 -9.20
C HIS A 34 -9.57 -13.36 -8.62
N THR A 35 -8.65 -12.90 -9.45
CA THR A 35 -7.32 -12.46 -9.05
C THR A 35 -7.26 -10.94 -9.21
N TYR A 36 -6.89 -10.26 -8.14
CA TYR A 36 -6.88 -8.80 -8.04
C TYR A 36 -5.48 -8.24 -8.13
N ALA A 37 -5.34 -7.06 -8.73
CA ALA A 37 -4.08 -6.33 -8.75
C ALA A 37 -4.25 -4.88 -8.31
N ALA A 38 -3.26 -4.39 -7.58
CA ALA A 38 -3.08 -2.98 -7.25
C ALA A 38 -1.70 -2.53 -7.71
N LEU A 39 -1.65 -1.51 -8.58
CA LEU A 39 -0.42 -0.85 -8.97
C LEU A 39 -0.39 0.54 -8.37
N ASP A 40 0.75 0.89 -7.79
CA ASP A 40 1.07 2.18 -7.21
C ASP A 40 2.31 2.74 -7.93
N LEU A 41 2.10 3.79 -8.71
CA LEU A 41 3.15 4.55 -9.37
C LEU A 41 3.39 5.85 -8.59
N GLY A 42 4.33 5.79 -7.67
CA GLY A 42 4.74 6.92 -6.87
C GLY A 42 5.90 7.72 -7.48
N THR A 43 6.30 8.77 -6.79
CA THR A 43 7.42 9.65 -7.19
C THR A 43 8.75 8.89 -7.34
N ASN A 44 9.00 7.89 -6.49
CA ASN A 44 10.27 7.14 -6.48
C ASN A 44 10.13 5.70 -6.98
N ASN A 45 9.00 5.06 -6.76
CA ASN A 45 8.84 3.63 -6.98
C ASN A 45 7.63 3.33 -7.88
N CYS A 46 7.76 2.29 -8.71
CA CYS A 46 6.64 1.58 -9.33
C CYS A 46 6.46 0.25 -8.59
N ARG A 47 5.26 0.00 -8.06
CA ARG A 47 4.96 -1.17 -7.23
C ARG A 47 3.70 -1.85 -7.70
N LEU A 48 3.72 -3.17 -7.82
CA LEU A 48 2.55 -4.01 -8.10
C LEU A 48 2.34 -4.99 -6.95
N LEU A 49 1.10 -5.23 -6.60
CA LEU A 49 0.69 -6.28 -5.69
C LEU A 49 -0.46 -7.06 -6.32
N VAL A 50 -0.31 -8.38 -6.43
CA VAL A 50 -1.34 -9.28 -6.94
C VAL A 50 -1.79 -10.18 -5.80
N ALA A 51 -3.10 -10.24 -5.56
CA ALA A 51 -3.67 -11.02 -4.46
C ALA A 51 -4.97 -11.72 -4.85
N ARG A 52 -5.33 -12.71 -4.06
CA ARG A 52 -6.65 -13.36 -4.05
C ARG A 52 -7.28 -13.17 -2.67
N PRO A 53 -8.61 -13.17 -2.57
CA PRO A 53 -9.27 -13.14 -1.28
C PRO A 53 -8.93 -14.41 -0.49
N HIS A 54 -8.83 -14.23 0.82
CA HIS A 54 -8.65 -15.32 1.77
C HIS A 54 -9.73 -15.25 2.85
N HIS A 55 -10.48 -16.31 3.03
CA HIS A 55 -11.57 -16.35 3.99
C HIS A 55 -11.12 -16.61 5.44
N ASP A 56 -9.99 -17.32 5.63
CA ASP A 56 -9.42 -17.54 6.96
C ASP A 56 -8.52 -16.36 7.38
N ARG A 57 -9.15 -15.34 7.95
CA ARG A 57 -8.49 -14.12 8.44
C ARG A 57 -7.55 -14.38 9.63
N THR A 58 -7.61 -15.55 10.26
CA THR A 58 -6.80 -15.89 11.44
C THR A 58 -5.40 -16.38 11.05
N ARG A 59 -5.24 -17.00 9.88
CA ARG A 59 -3.99 -17.65 9.46
C ARG A 59 -3.10 -16.78 8.56
N HIS A 60 -3.64 -15.80 7.81
CA HIS A 60 -2.92 -15.09 6.74
C HIS A 60 -2.92 -13.56 6.89
N GLY A 61 -3.17 -13.07 8.09
CA GLY A 61 -3.27 -11.65 8.39
C GLY A 61 -4.72 -11.17 8.45
N ALA A 62 -4.93 -10.15 9.28
CA ALA A 62 -6.24 -9.62 9.59
C ALA A 62 -6.94 -8.92 8.40
N ASP A 63 -6.25 -8.76 7.27
CA ASP A 63 -6.74 -8.07 6.06
C ASP A 63 -7.44 -8.99 5.05
N GLY A 64 -7.40 -10.32 5.23
CA GLY A 64 -8.04 -11.27 4.33
C GLY A 64 -7.39 -11.35 2.93
N LEU A 65 -6.13 -10.95 2.78
CA LEU A 65 -5.41 -10.96 1.53
C LEU A 65 -4.41 -12.14 1.45
N ARG A 66 -4.50 -12.95 0.38
CA ARG A 66 -3.48 -13.92 0.01
C ARG A 66 -2.65 -13.36 -1.13
N ILE A 67 -1.44 -12.91 -0.84
CA ILE A 67 -0.52 -12.40 -1.85
C ILE A 67 -0.08 -13.52 -2.78
N VAL A 68 -0.23 -13.30 -4.10
CA VAL A 68 0.11 -14.24 -5.18
C VAL A 68 1.42 -13.82 -5.85
N ASP A 69 1.62 -12.52 -6.07
CA ASP A 69 2.82 -11.96 -6.66
C ASP A 69 3.03 -10.52 -6.21
N ALA A 70 4.26 -10.05 -6.29
CA ALA A 70 4.61 -8.67 -6.01
C ALA A 70 5.77 -8.22 -6.89
N PHE A 71 5.78 -6.93 -7.21
CA PHE A 71 6.89 -6.29 -7.90
C PHE A 71 7.15 -4.92 -7.29
N SER A 72 8.43 -4.53 -7.25
CA SER A 72 8.84 -3.18 -6.84
C SER A 72 10.11 -2.80 -7.57
N ARG A 73 10.12 -1.65 -8.20
CA ARG A 73 11.28 -1.06 -8.87
C ARG A 73 11.37 0.42 -8.57
N ILE A 74 12.58 0.88 -8.27
CA ILE A 74 12.88 2.30 -8.16
C ILE A 74 12.98 2.86 -9.57
N VAL A 75 12.10 3.79 -9.91
CA VAL A 75 12.02 4.44 -11.23
C VAL A 75 12.41 5.92 -11.18
N ARG A 76 12.34 6.53 -9.98
CA ARG A 76 12.62 7.98 -9.76
C ARG A 76 11.85 8.86 -10.75
N LEU A 77 10.54 8.60 -10.91
CA LEU A 77 9.70 9.34 -11.87
C LEU A 77 9.69 10.83 -11.59
N GLY A 78 9.68 11.23 -10.31
CA GLY A 78 9.69 12.62 -9.88
C GLY A 78 11.09 13.24 -9.72
N GLU A 79 12.14 12.62 -10.28
CA GLU A 79 13.49 13.16 -10.25
C GLU A 79 13.53 14.56 -10.89
N ARG A 80 14.01 15.57 -10.16
CA ARG A 80 14.09 16.99 -10.55
C ARG A 80 12.74 17.65 -10.87
N LEU A 81 11.62 17.03 -10.55
CA LEU A 81 10.29 17.55 -10.85
C LEU A 81 10.05 18.92 -10.22
N GLN A 82 10.50 19.15 -8.98
CA GLN A 82 10.38 20.44 -8.31
C GLN A 82 11.14 21.58 -9.01
N GLN A 83 12.21 21.24 -9.74
CA GLN A 83 13.04 22.21 -10.45
C GLN A 83 12.50 22.50 -11.85
N THR A 84 11.97 21.48 -12.53
CA THR A 84 11.59 21.54 -13.95
C THR A 84 10.09 21.72 -14.17
N GLY A 85 9.25 21.32 -13.19
CA GLY A 85 7.79 21.25 -13.33
C GLY A 85 7.33 20.12 -14.25
N GLN A 86 8.21 19.24 -14.75
CA GLN A 86 7.91 18.20 -15.73
C GLN A 86 8.61 16.89 -15.39
N LEU A 87 7.99 15.78 -15.78
CA LEU A 87 8.61 14.45 -15.76
C LEU A 87 9.70 14.40 -16.84
N GLY A 88 10.91 13.99 -16.44
CA GLY A 88 12.03 13.89 -17.35
C GLY A 88 11.96 12.64 -18.24
N GLU A 89 12.38 12.74 -19.50
CA GLU A 89 12.28 11.65 -20.49
C GLU A 89 12.98 10.36 -20.02
N ALA A 90 14.16 10.46 -19.42
CA ALA A 90 14.86 9.29 -18.89
C ALA A 90 14.07 8.59 -17.77
N ALA A 91 13.35 9.34 -16.93
CA ALA A 91 12.51 8.79 -15.88
C ALA A 91 11.24 8.15 -16.45
N ILE A 92 10.65 8.76 -17.48
CA ILE A 92 9.51 8.20 -18.23
C ILE A 92 9.89 6.84 -18.84
N ILE A 93 11.01 6.75 -19.56
CA ILE A 93 11.48 5.49 -20.17
C ILE A 93 11.68 4.40 -19.10
N ARG A 94 12.39 4.70 -18.00
CA ARG A 94 12.56 3.74 -16.89
C ARG A 94 11.24 3.28 -16.30
N THR A 95 10.24 4.17 -16.27
CA THR A 95 8.92 3.87 -15.74
C THR A 95 8.12 2.99 -16.69
N LEU A 96 8.15 3.26 -18.01
CA LEU A 96 7.53 2.40 -19.01
C LEU A 96 8.10 0.97 -18.98
N ASP A 97 9.42 0.81 -18.81
CA ASP A 97 10.05 -0.50 -18.65
C ASP A 97 9.56 -1.23 -17.39
N ALA A 98 9.32 -0.50 -16.30
CA ALA A 98 8.79 -1.10 -15.08
C ALA A 98 7.31 -1.49 -15.22
N LEU A 99 6.51 -0.63 -15.87
CA LEU A 99 5.09 -0.88 -16.15
C LEU A 99 4.89 -2.05 -17.11
N ALA A 100 5.76 -2.23 -18.11
CA ALA A 100 5.75 -3.40 -19.00
C ALA A 100 5.91 -4.71 -18.22
N VAL A 101 6.81 -4.73 -17.21
CA VAL A 101 6.96 -5.90 -16.33
C VAL A 101 5.71 -6.11 -15.48
N CYS A 102 5.09 -5.03 -14.98
CA CYS A 102 3.84 -5.14 -14.21
C CYS A 102 2.71 -5.72 -15.06
N ARG A 103 2.56 -5.27 -16.32
CA ARG A 103 1.59 -5.80 -17.28
C ARG A 103 1.79 -7.30 -17.48
N ALA A 104 3.01 -7.72 -17.83
CA ALA A 104 3.32 -9.14 -18.05
C ALA A 104 3.01 -10.00 -16.82
N LYS A 105 3.29 -9.50 -15.61
CA LYS A 105 2.94 -10.20 -14.37
C LYS A 105 1.43 -10.31 -14.16
N MET A 106 0.66 -9.27 -14.43
CA MET A 106 -0.80 -9.31 -14.33
C MET A 106 -1.40 -10.33 -15.31
N GLU A 107 -0.93 -10.34 -16.55
CA GLU A 107 -1.33 -11.33 -17.58
C GLU A 107 -0.98 -12.75 -17.13
N GLN A 108 0.26 -13.00 -16.69
CA GLN A 108 0.74 -14.30 -16.22
C GLN A 108 -0.06 -14.84 -15.02
N ARG A 109 -0.53 -13.96 -14.13
CA ARG A 109 -1.31 -14.34 -12.94
C ARG A 109 -2.80 -14.40 -13.19
N GLY A 110 -3.25 -14.13 -14.40
CA GLY A 110 -4.66 -14.15 -14.76
C GLY A 110 -5.46 -13.12 -13.96
N VAL A 111 -4.94 -11.91 -13.84
CA VAL A 111 -5.63 -10.81 -13.13
C VAL A 111 -6.91 -10.46 -13.88
N THR A 112 -8.03 -10.45 -13.17
CA THR A 112 -9.36 -10.13 -13.73
C THR A 112 -9.89 -8.78 -13.25
N ARG A 113 -9.35 -8.26 -12.13
CA ARG A 113 -9.73 -6.98 -11.53
C ARG A 113 -8.47 -6.24 -11.12
N ALA A 114 -8.28 -5.05 -11.63
CA ALA A 114 -7.11 -4.22 -11.31
C ALA A 114 -7.52 -2.76 -11.09
N ARG A 115 -6.78 -2.08 -10.23
CA ARG A 115 -6.77 -0.62 -10.14
C ARG A 115 -5.32 -0.16 -10.16
N LEU A 116 -4.99 0.65 -11.15
CA LEU A 116 -3.63 1.10 -11.42
C LEU A 116 -3.61 2.61 -11.18
N ILE A 117 -2.90 3.05 -10.15
CA ILE A 117 -2.90 4.45 -9.76
C ILE A 117 -1.53 5.10 -9.94
N ALA A 118 -1.57 6.38 -10.24
CA ALA A 118 -0.44 7.30 -10.20
C ALA A 118 -0.69 8.38 -9.15
N THR A 119 0.37 8.81 -8.46
CA THR A 119 0.25 9.71 -7.32
C THR A 119 1.01 11.03 -7.55
N GLU A 120 1.69 11.57 -6.54
CA GLU A 120 2.20 12.93 -6.47
C GLU A 120 3.03 13.37 -7.69
N ALA A 121 3.90 12.52 -8.24
CA ALA A 121 4.73 12.90 -9.38
C ALA A 121 3.90 13.24 -10.63
N CYS A 122 2.90 12.41 -10.96
CA CYS A 122 2.02 12.66 -12.10
C CYS A 122 1.07 13.83 -11.84
N ARG A 123 0.58 13.95 -10.59
CA ARG A 123 -0.32 15.02 -10.16
C ARG A 123 0.33 16.41 -10.24
N MET A 124 1.64 16.51 -9.99
CA MET A 124 2.39 17.77 -9.97
C MET A 124 3.00 18.14 -11.31
N ALA A 125 3.19 17.19 -12.21
CA ALA A 125 3.87 17.42 -13.47
C ALA A 125 2.96 18.07 -14.52
N ALA A 126 3.45 19.11 -15.21
CA ALA A 126 2.73 19.74 -16.30
C ALA A 126 2.48 18.79 -17.49
N ASN A 127 3.32 17.77 -17.66
CA ASN A 127 3.19 16.71 -18.67
C ASN A 127 2.67 15.38 -18.09
N GLY A 128 1.95 15.44 -16.95
CA GLY A 128 1.40 14.24 -16.29
C GLY A 128 0.39 13.50 -17.17
N ASP A 129 -0.56 14.20 -17.75
CA ASP A 129 -1.59 13.60 -18.63
C ASP A 129 -0.96 13.04 -19.91
N GLU A 130 -0.03 13.77 -20.55
CA GLU A 130 0.72 13.26 -21.72
C GLU A 130 1.49 11.97 -21.39
N PHE A 131 2.04 11.87 -20.18
CA PHE A 131 2.68 10.63 -19.73
C PHE A 131 1.67 9.48 -19.59
N LEU A 132 0.47 9.73 -19.08
CA LEU A 132 -0.57 8.71 -18.99
C LEU A 132 -1.02 8.22 -20.38
N ASP A 133 -1.24 9.13 -21.32
CA ASP A 133 -1.55 8.80 -22.72
C ASP A 133 -0.45 7.91 -23.32
N ARG A 134 0.81 8.27 -23.08
CA ARG A 134 1.95 7.47 -23.55
C ARG A 134 2.01 6.08 -22.91
N VAL A 135 1.62 5.92 -21.66
CA VAL A 135 1.50 4.61 -21.00
C VAL A 135 0.38 3.79 -21.66
N HIS A 136 -0.76 4.42 -21.90
CA HIS A 136 -1.87 3.78 -22.59
C HIS A 136 -1.47 3.31 -23.99
N ASP A 137 -0.89 4.17 -24.83
CA ASP A 137 -0.50 3.87 -26.20
C ASP A 137 0.56 2.76 -26.28
N ALA A 138 1.56 2.81 -25.39
CA ALA A 138 2.66 1.84 -25.40
C ALA A 138 2.30 0.48 -24.78
N LEU A 139 1.45 0.48 -23.75
CA LEU A 139 1.24 -0.70 -22.90
C LEU A 139 -0.24 -1.12 -22.78
N GLY A 140 -1.21 -0.32 -23.22
CA GLY A 140 -2.63 -0.57 -22.99
C GLY A 140 -3.01 -0.59 -21.53
N LEU A 141 -2.28 0.13 -20.66
CA LEU A 141 -2.57 0.27 -19.24
C LEU A 141 -3.29 1.59 -18.97
N GLU A 142 -4.40 1.52 -18.24
CA GLU A 142 -5.16 2.68 -17.78
C GLU A 142 -4.68 3.05 -16.37
N LEU A 143 -3.89 4.13 -16.23
CA LEU A 143 -3.52 4.68 -14.95
C LEU A 143 -4.46 5.82 -14.56
N GLU A 144 -4.89 5.83 -13.31
CA GLU A 144 -5.71 6.87 -12.70
C GLU A 144 -4.85 7.76 -11.79
N ILE A 145 -4.85 9.07 -12.01
CA ILE A 145 -4.25 10.01 -11.04
C ILE A 145 -5.25 10.21 -9.90
N ILE A 146 -4.96 9.72 -8.72
CA ILE A 146 -5.81 9.90 -7.55
C ILE A 146 -5.47 11.19 -6.80
N ASP A 147 -6.46 11.78 -6.13
CA ASP A 147 -6.26 12.90 -5.24
C ASP A 147 -5.58 12.48 -3.91
N ARG A 148 -5.11 13.47 -3.15
CA ARG A 148 -4.37 13.24 -1.89
C ARG A 148 -5.24 12.67 -0.79
N GLU A 149 -6.54 12.98 -0.76
CA GLU A 149 -7.47 12.43 0.22
C GLU A 149 -7.70 10.93 -0.01
N THR A 150 -7.93 10.55 -1.26
CA THR A 150 -8.05 9.15 -1.67
C THR A 150 -6.78 8.37 -1.36
N GLU A 151 -5.59 8.93 -1.64
CA GLU A 151 -4.29 8.32 -1.32
C GLU A 151 -4.16 8.08 0.19
N ALA A 152 -4.40 9.09 1.01
CA ALA A 152 -4.33 8.99 2.47
C ALA A 152 -5.34 7.97 3.03
N ARG A 153 -6.58 7.97 2.55
CA ARG A 153 -7.64 7.04 2.96
C ARG A 153 -7.29 5.58 2.61
N LEU A 154 -6.79 5.34 1.40
CA LEU A 154 -6.40 4.00 0.97
C LEU A 154 -5.18 3.49 1.74
N ALA A 155 -4.17 4.34 1.99
CA ALA A 155 -3.02 3.98 2.81
C ALA A 155 -3.46 3.62 4.24
N ALA A 156 -4.36 4.41 4.83
CA ALA A 156 -4.92 4.13 6.14
C ALA A 156 -5.70 2.79 6.16
N LEU A 157 -6.52 2.53 5.14
CA LEU A 157 -7.26 1.28 5.00
C LEU A 157 -6.34 0.06 4.95
N GLY A 158 -5.24 0.14 4.18
CA GLY A 158 -4.26 -0.94 4.06
C GLY A 158 -3.47 -1.23 5.35
N CYS A 159 -3.36 -0.22 6.23
CA CYS A 159 -2.63 -0.34 7.50
C CYS A 159 -3.52 -0.61 8.71
N ALA A 160 -4.83 -0.37 8.63
CA ALA A 160 -5.75 -0.35 9.77
C ALA A 160 -5.75 -1.65 10.60
N ALA A 161 -5.52 -2.80 9.95
CA ALA A 161 -5.44 -4.10 10.62
C ALA A 161 -4.26 -4.22 11.61
N LEU A 162 -3.26 -3.35 11.52
CA LEU A 162 -2.10 -3.29 12.44
C LEU A 162 -2.33 -2.33 13.62
N ALA A 163 -3.42 -1.58 13.62
CA ALA A 163 -3.75 -0.70 14.75
C ALA A 163 -4.00 -1.51 16.03
N ASP A 164 -3.51 -0.99 17.15
CA ASP A 164 -3.84 -1.57 18.45
C ASP A 164 -5.31 -1.31 18.76
N SER A 165 -6.09 -2.37 18.90
CA SER A 165 -7.54 -2.28 19.19
C SER A 165 -7.87 -1.63 20.54
N GLN A 166 -6.90 -1.49 21.41
CA GLN A 166 -7.04 -0.83 22.71
C GLN A 166 -6.60 0.65 22.68
N ALA A 167 -6.10 1.13 21.53
CA ALA A 167 -5.75 2.53 21.37
C ALA A 167 -7.00 3.39 21.21
N GLU A 168 -6.98 4.59 21.79
CA GLU A 168 -8.00 5.62 21.65
C GLU A 168 -7.79 6.47 20.39
N GLY A 169 -6.58 6.42 19.83
CA GLY A 169 -6.21 7.09 18.62
C GLY A 169 -4.99 6.48 17.96
N VAL A 170 -4.92 6.56 16.64
CA VAL A 170 -3.78 6.13 15.84
C VAL A 170 -3.45 7.21 14.83
N LEU A 171 -2.20 7.65 14.82
CA LEU A 171 -1.68 8.46 13.74
C LEU A 171 -0.95 7.56 12.76
N ILE A 172 -1.59 7.29 11.61
CA ILE A 172 -0.93 6.67 10.47
C ILE A 172 -0.17 7.75 9.72
N PHE A 173 1.03 7.42 9.24
CA PHE A 173 1.76 8.24 8.29
C PHE A 173 2.45 7.38 7.22
N ASP A 174 2.37 7.84 5.98
CA ASP A 174 3.07 7.29 4.82
C ASP A 174 4.13 8.30 4.35
N ILE A 175 5.40 7.95 4.43
CA ILE A 175 6.49 8.81 3.96
C ILE A 175 6.85 8.39 2.53
N GLY A 176 6.23 9.07 1.57
CA GLY A 176 6.44 8.85 0.14
C GLY A 176 7.68 9.53 -0.44
N GLY A 177 7.80 9.46 -1.77
CA GLY A 177 8.90 10.11 -2.50
C GLY A 177 8.74 11.62 -2.62
N GLY A 178 7.54 12.09 -2.97
CA GLY A 178 7.21 13.49 -3.22
C GLY A 178 6.32 14.12 -2.15
N SER A 179 5.54 13.31 -1.45
CA SER A 179 4.62 13.73 -0.39
C SER A 179 4.71 12.84 0.83
N SER A 180 4.08 13.28 1.91
CA SER A 180 3.89 12.48 3.13
C SER A 180 2.46 12.69 3.64
N GLU A 181 1.69 11.61 3.71
CA GLU A 181 0.32 11.59 4.16
C GLU A 181 0.26 11.28 5.66
N LEU A 182 -0.56 12.02 6.40
CA LEU A 182 -0.85 11.78 7.80
C LEU A 182 -2.35 11.64 7.99
N VAL A 183 -2.77 10.58 8.70
CA VAL A 183 -4.17 10.27 8.95
C VAL A 183 -4.35 9.96 10.43
N TRP A 184 -5.22 10.71 11.10
CA TRP A 184 -5.65 10.41 12.46
C TRP A 184 -6.98 9.67 12.44
N PHE A 185 -7.06 8.52 13.07
CA PHE A 185 -8.29 7.74 13.19
C PHE A 185 -8.44 7.10 14.58
N ASP A 186 -9.69 6.76 14.91
CA ASP A 186 -10.07 6.07 16.14
C ASP A 186 -10.35 4.58 15.83
N PRO A 187 -9.50 3.65 16.26
CA PRO A 187 -9.68 2.23 15.97
C PRO A 187 -10.86 1.60 16.72
N THR A 188 -11.37 2.27 17.79
CA THR A 188 -12.50 1.75 18.58
C THR A 188 -13.85 2.06 17.96
N ARG A 189 -13.92 3.08 17.09
CA ARG A 189 -15.15 3.48 16.41
C ARG A 189 -15.31 2.73 15.10
N ARG A 190 -16.07 1.63 15.18
CA ARG A 190 -16.58 0.95 14.00
C ARG A 190 -17.93 1.53 13.65
N ARG A 191 -18.13 2.04 12.45
CA ARG A 191 -19.48 2.41 12.00
C ARG A 191 -20.34 1.15 11.93
N ALA A 192 -21.42 1.11 12.71
CA ALA A 192 -22.39 0.02 12.65
C ALA A 192 -22.95 -0.10 11.22
N GLY A 193 -22.82 -1.29 10.62
CA GLY A 193 -23.36 -1.59 9.28
C GLY A 193 -22.43 -1.28 8.10
N ALA A 194 -21.28 -0.65 8.30
CA ALA A 194 -20.28 -0.50 7.26
C ALA A 194 -19.10 -1.43 7.58
N ALA A 195 -18.89 -2.46 6.75
CA ALA A 195 -17.77 -3.35 6.89
C ALA A 195 -16.46 -2.56 7.01
N GLU A 196 -15.86 -2.54 8.22
CA GLU A 196 -14.50 -2.07 8.54
C GLU A 196 -14.01 -0.79 7.81
N GLN A 197 -14.85 0.25 7.71
CA GLN A 197 -14.36 1.56 7.25
C GLN A 197 -13.52 2.20 8.37
N VAL A 198 -12.33 2.68 7.99
CA VAL A 198 -11.50 3.50 8.87
C VAL A 198 -12.21 4.83 9.13
N ASP A 199 -12.53 5.13 10.40
CA ASP A 199 -13.15 6.41 10.78
C ASP A 199 -12.08 7.51 10.80
N VAL A 200 -11.74 8.04 9.62
CA VAL A 200 -10.76 9.10 9.46
C VAL A 200 -11.29 10.38 10.11
N ARG A 201 -10.61 10.87 11.14
CA ARG A 201 -10.94 12.11 11.88
C ARG A 201 -10.31 13.32 11.27
N LEU A 202 -9.03 13.20 10.97
CA LEU A 202 -8.23 14.25 10.35
C LEU A 202 -7.25 13.61 9.38
N TRP A 203 -6.97 14.33 8.31
CA TRP A 203 -5.90 13.96 7.40
C TRP A 203 -5.20 15.21 6.88
N THR A 204 -3.98 15.02 6.41
CA THR A 204 -3.21 16.00 5.63
C THR A 204 -2.25 15.29 4.70
N SER A 205 -1.86 15.95 3.63
CA SER A 205 -0.75 15.56 2.77
C SER A 205 0.25 16.73 2.73
N LEU A 206 1.44 16.48 3.25
CA LEU A 206 2.56 17.39 3.14
C LEU A 206 3.21 17.19 1.77
N GLN A 207 3.46 18.26 1.04
CA GLN A 207 4.18 18.21 -0.24
C GLN A 207 5.70 18.07 0.00
N ILE A 208 6.06 17.19 0.92
CA ILE A 208 7.42 16.87 1.34
C ILE A 208 7.53 15.35 1.40
N GLY A 209 8.38 14.81 0.54
CA GLY A 209 8.76 13.40 0.54
C GLY A 209 10.27 13.24 0.59
N VAL A 210 10.76 12.00 0.58
CA VAL A 210 12.20 11.74 0.71
C VAL A 210 13.01 12.24 -0.48
N VAL A 211 12.42 12.22 -1.69
CA VAL A 211 13.09 12.72 -2.91
C VAL A 211 13.16 14.25 -2.86
N SER A 212 12.03 14.91 -2.68
CA SER A 212 11.96 16.36 -2.67
C SER A 212 12.82 16.99 -1.56
N LEU A 213 12.83 16.38 -0.38
CA LEU A 213 13.65 16.86 0.75
C LEU A 213 15.15 16.63 0.49
N ALA A 214 15.53 15.48 -0.07
CA ALA A 214 16.91 15.19 -0.43
C ALA A 214 17.42 16.07 -1.59
N GLU A 215 16.58 16.41 -2.56
CA GLU A 215 16.92 17.35 -3.64
C GLU A 215 17.13 18.77 -3.11
N GLN A 216 16.35 19.18 -2.12
CA GLN A 216 16.42 20.53 -1.55
C GLN A 216 17.63 20.74 -0.64
N PHE A 217 17.98 19.73 0.19
CA PHE A 217 19.00 19.85 1.23
C PHE A 217 20.26 19.04 0.98
N GLY A 218 20.25 18.15 -0.04
CA GLY A 218 21.27 17.14 -0.25
C GLY A 218 20.97 15.83 0.48
N GLY A 219 21.48 14.71 -0.06
CA GLY A 219 21.19 13.36 0.46
C GLY A 219 22.42 12.50 0.66
N VAL A 220 23.55 12.85 0.03
CA VAL A 220 24.80 12.07 0.08
C VAL A 220 25.58 12.40 1.34
N ASP A 221 25.99 13.65 1.49
CA ASP A 221 26.70 14.16 2.65
C ASP A 221 25.79 15.14 3.41
N VAL A 222 25.27 14.67 4.54
CA VAL A 222 24.31 15.43 5.37
C VAL A 222 24.95 15.69 6.71
N SER A 223 25.32 16.97 6.96
CA SER A 223 25.84 17.42 8.25
C SER A 223 24.75 17.40 9.32
N SER A 224 25.12 17.54 10.59
CA SER A 224 24.15 17.66 11.67
C SER A 224 23.25 18.89 11.51
N GLU A 225 23.83 20.01 11.09
CA GLU A 225 23.14 21.28 10.82
C GLU A 225 22.14 21.13 9.67
N THR A 226 22.56 20.47 8.57
CA THR A 226 21.68 20.18 7.44
C THR A 226 20.53 19.27 7.84
N TYR A 227 20.80 18.23 8.63
CA TYR A 227 19.78 17.33 9.14
C TYR A 227 18.76 18.07 10.03
N ASP A 228 19.22 18.91 10.93
CA ASP A 228 18.36 19.70 11.83
C ASP A 228 17.56 20.76 11.02
N ALA A 229 18.11 21.29 9.95
CA ALA A 229 17.39 22.16 9.00
C ALA A 229 16.27 21.39 8.26
N MET A 230 16.50 20.16 7.82
CA MET A 230 15.48 19.27 7.25
C MET A 230 14.33 19.04 8.26
N VAL A 231 14.66 18.64 9.50
CA VAL A 231 13.67 18.42 10.56
C VAL A 231 12.84 19.67 10.81
N SER A 232 13.48 20.83 10.90
CA SER A 232 12.82 22.11 11.14
C SER A 232 11.92 22.52 9.96
N HIS A 233 12.33 22.24 8.71
CA HIS A 233 11.53 22.49 7.53
C HIS A 233 10.24 21.67 7.55
N VAL A 234 10.32 20.37 7.85
CA VAL A 234 9.16 19.49 7.95
C VAL A 234 8.27 19.89 9.14
N ALA A 235 8.86 20.25 10.27
CA ALA A 235 8.11 20.67 11.48
C ALA A 235 7.20 21.87 11.19
N ARG A 236 7.70 22.90 10.46
CA ARG A 236 6.88 24.05 10.04
C ARG A 236 5.69 23.63 9.18
N SER A 237 5.88 22.69 8.29
CA SER A 237 4.80 22.18 7.42
C SER A 237 3.74 21.36 8.19
N LEU A 238 4.09 20.85 9.38
CA LEU A 238 3.18 20.13 10.26
C LEU A 238 2.32 21.05 11.15
N GLU A 239 2.65 22.34 11.30
CA GLU A 239 2.03 23.23 12.29
C GLU A 239 0.50 23.34 12.12
N THR A 240 0.00 23.47 10.89
CA THR A 240 -1.44 23.55 10.61
C THR A 240 -2.15 22.26 10.99
N PHE A 241 -1.58 21.11 10.63
CA PHE A 241 -2.16 19.81 10.99
C PHE A 241 -2.10 19.58 12.51
N LEU A 242 -0.99 19.93 13.13
CA LEU A 242 -0.80 19.83 14.58
C LEU A 242 -1.85 20.65 15.34
N SER A 243 -2.11 21.89 14.92
CA SER A 243 -3.12 22.75 15.54
C SER A 243 -4.52 22.12 15.45
N ARG A 244 -4.88 21.54 14.32
CA ARG A 244 -6.15 20.83 14.13
C ARG A 244 -6.22 19.54 14.96
N ALA A 245 -5.11 18.81 15.08
CA ALA A 245 -5.02 17.56 15.82
C ALA A 245 -4.94 17.76 17.37
N MET A 246 -4.80 18.98 17.85
CA MET A 246 -4.71 19.25 19.31
C MET A 246 -5.92 18.73 20.10
N GLY A 247 -7.13 18.81 19.52
CA GLY A 247 -8.34 18.24 20.13
C GLY A 247 -8.34 16.73 20.21
N GLU A 248 -7.76 16.04 19.24
CA GLU A 248 -7.68 14.57 19.18
C GLU A 248 -6.54 14.01 20.07
N ARG A 249 -5.53 14.82 20.39
CA ARG A 249 -4.37 14.42 21.20
C ARG A 249 -4.67 14.22 22.70
N HIS A 250 -5.86 14.57 23.18
CA HIS A 250 -6.26 14.35 24.57
C HIS A 250 -6.47 12.87 24.93
N CYS A 251 -6.40 11.95 23.93
CA CYS A 251 -6.39 10.53 24.22
C CYS A 251 -5.07 10.13 24.90
N SER A 252 -5.17 9.45 26.03
CA SER A 252 -4.01 9.00 26.82
C SER A 252 -3.29 7.81 26.18
N ARG A 253 -3.99 7.08 25.31
CA ARG A 253 -3.52 5.83 24.67
C ARG A 253 -3.53 5.95 23.16
N PHE A 254 -2.56 6.67 22.62
CA PHE A 254 -2.34 6.68 21.16
C PHE A 254 -0.98 6.11 20.79
N HIS A 255 -0.87 5.66 19.55
CA HIS A 255 0.40 5.24 18.98
C HIS A 255 0.57 5.74 17.56
N LEU A 256 1.82 5.76 17.10
CA LEU A 256 2.17 5.99 15.72
C LEU A 256 2.11 4.66 14.94
N LEU A 257 1.67 4.72 13.68
CA LEU A 257 1.72 3.64 12.74
C LEU A 257 2.33 4.18 11.44
N GLY A 258 3.57 3.78 11.16
CA GLY A 258 4.30 4.27 10.00
C GLY A 258 4.37 3.24 8.89
N THR A 259 4.20 3.68 7.65
CA THR A 259 4.35 2.84 6.46
C THR A 259 5.38 3.38 5.49
N SER A 260 5.59 2.64 4.39
CA SER A 260 6.52 2.97 3.31
C SER A 260 8.00 2.69 3.61
N GLY A 261 8.85 3.07 2.64
CA GLY A 261 10.25 2.66 2.60
C GLY A 261 11.11 3.17 3.74
N THR A 262 10.80 4.34 4.29
CA THR A 262 11.55 4.94 5.39
C THR A 262 11.43 4.10 6.67
N VAL A 263 10.20 3.87 7.13
CA VAL A 263 9.97 3.18 8.41
C VAL A 263 10.36 1.71 8.33
N THR A 264 10.14 1.06 7.19
CA THR A 264 10.56 -0.34 6.98
C THR A 264 12.08 -0.48 6.92
N THR A 265 12.79 0.51 6.38
CA THR A 265 14.25 0.58 6.43
C THR A 265 14.76 0.78 7.87
N VAL A 266 14.18 1.72 8.61
CA VAL A 266 14.52 1.93 10.03
C VAL A 266 14.32 0.64 10.83
N ALA A 267 13.21 -0.06 10.63
CA ALA A 267 12.96 -1.34 11.28
C ALA A 267 13.98 -2.43 10.89
N GLY A 268 14.33 -2.55 9.61
CA GLY A 268 15.34 -3.49 9.13
C GLY A 268 16.72 -3.22 9.73
N VAL A 269 17.10 -1.94 9.85
CA VAL A 269 18.34 -1.51 10.50
C VAL A 269 18.31 -1.76 12.00
N HIS A 270 17.18 -1.49 12.69
CA HIS A 270 16.98 -1.80 14.10
C HIS A 270 17.17 -3.29 14.38
N LEU A 271 16.53 -4.15 13.59
CA LEU A 271 16.63 -5.61 13.70
C LEU A 271 17.99 -6.17 13.24
N ASN A 272 18.88 -5.32 12.79
CA ASN A 272 20.19 -5.69 12.27
C ASN A 272 20.14 -6.78 11.18
N LEU A 273 19.18 -6.65 10.25
CA LEU A 273 18.98 -7.63 9.19
C LEU A 273 20.07 -7.52 8.14
N ALA A 274 20.71 -8.66 7.81
CA ALA A 274 21.68 -8.74 6.71
C ALA A 274 20.98 -8.53 5.33
N ARG A 275 19.70 -8.91 5.24
CA ARG A 275 18.82 -8.71 4.09
C ARG A 275 17.43 -8.40 4.59
N TYR A 276 16.73 -7.51 3.89
CA TYR A 276 15.36 -7.16 4.21
C TYR A 276 14.42 -8.39 4.25
N ASP A 277 13.65 -8.51 5.33
CA ASP A 277 12.68 -9.59 5.54
C ASP A 277 11.34 -8.98 6.02
N ARG A 278 10.37 -8.96 5.11
CA ARG A 278 9.01 -8.45 5.36
C ARG A 278 8.35 -9.08 6.59
N ARG A 279 8.52 -10.40 6.78
CA ARG A 279 7.87 -11.14 7.86
C ARG A 279 8.33 -10.70 9.25
N ARG A 280 9.55 -10.18 9.35
CA ARG A 280 10.12 -9.66 10.59
C ARG A 280 9.83 -8.18 10.81
N VAL A 281 9.58 -7.44 9.73
CA VAL A 281 9.39 -5.99 9.75
C VAL A 281 7.92 -5.63 9.89
N ASP A 282 7.02 -6.27 9.11
CA ASP A 282 5.60 -5.95 9.13
C ASP A 282 4.99 -6.28 10.49
N GLY A 283 4.38 -5.28 11.11
CA GLY A 283 3.80 -5.42 12.44
C GLY A 283 4.79 -5.32 13.60
N LEU A 284 6.06 -4.97 13.38
CA LEU A 284 7.02 -4.73 14.45
C LEU A 284 6.59 -3.54 15.32
N TRP A 285 6.73 -3.66 16.63
CA TRP A 285 6.67 -2.56 17.57
C TRP A 285 8.08 -2.06 17.89
N MET A 286 8.30 -0.75 17.76
CA MET A 286 9.51 -0.08 18.21
C MET A 286 9.16 0.95 19.30
N SER A 287 9.96 0.99 20.36
CA SER A 287 9.85 2.06 21.36
C SER A 287 10.38 3.39 20.78
N ALA A 288 9.99 4.50 21.37
CA ALA A 288 10.52 5.81 21.01
C ALA A 288 12.06 5.85 21.12
N GLY A 289 12.63 5.15 22.09
CA GLY A 289 14.08 5.01 22.27
C GLY A 289 14.74 4.22 21.14
N ASP A 290 14.15 3.09 20.73
CA ASP A 290 14.66 2.27 19.63
C ASP A 290 14.73 3.04 18.32
N VAL A 291 13.67 3.81 18.01
CA VAL A 291 13.63 4.64 16.80
C VAL A 291 14.72 5.72 16.88
N SER A 292 14.87 6.42 18.00
CA SER A 292 15.90 7.45 18.19
C SER A 292 17.31 6.87 18.06
N ALA A 293 17.58 5.73 18.70
CA ALA A 293 18.88 5.06 18.63
C ALA A 293 19.22 4.64 17.17
N THR A 294 18.20 4.13 16.44
CA THR A 294 18.37 3.68 15.05
C THR A 294 18.61 4.87 14.11
N ILE A 295 17.86 5.95 14.24
CA ILE A 295 18.10 7.20 13.50
C ILE A 295 19.51 7.73 13.79
N GLY A 296 19.92 7.76 15.08
CA GLY A 296 21.27 8.16 15.45
C GLY A 296 22.37 7.29 14.83
N ARG A 297 22.13 5.96 14.68
CA ARG A 297 23.03 5.06 13.97
C ARG A 297 23.12 5.41 12.49
N LEU A 298 21.98 5.62 11.81
CA LEU A 298 21.92 5.97 10.39
C LEU A 298 22.60 7.31 10.09
N ARG A 299 22.48 8.31 10.98
CA ARG A 299 23.14 9.61 10.87
C ARG A 299 24.67 9.51 10.94
N ARG A 300 25.19 8.54 11.69
CA ARG A 300 26.65 8.31 11.80
C ARG A 300 27.25 7.51 10.65
N MET A 301 26.43 6.81 9.85
CA MET A 301 26.88 6.08 8.68
C MET A 301 27.28 7.04 7.56
N SER A 302 28.43 6.78 6.93
CA SER A 302 28.78 7.38 5.65
C SER A 302 27.81 6.94 4.55
N TYR A 303 27.83 7.64 3.42
CA TYR A 303 27.04 7.22 2.25
C TYR A 303 27.40 5.79 1.81
N ALA A 304 28.69 5.44 1.80
CA ALA A 304 29.18 4.10 1.41
C ALA A 304 28.63 3.01 2.35
N GLU A 305 28.61 3.24 3.66
CA GLU A 305 28.04 2.30 4.64
C GLU A 305 26.53 2.15 4.46
N ARG A 306 25.81 3.25 4.21
CA ARG A 306 24.37 3.19 3.89
C ARG A 306 24.11 2.42 2.61
N ALA A 307 24.89 2.65 1.56
CA ALA A 307 24.76 1.95 0.28
C ALA A 307 25.10 0.45 0.37
N ALA A 308 26.03 0.07 1.23
CA ALA A 308 26.41 -1.32 1.46
C ALA A 308 25.44 -2.07 2.38
N HIS A 309 24.57 -1.36 3.12
CA HIS A 309 23.67 -1.98 4.09
C HIS A 309 22.52 -2.75 3.40
N GLY A 310 22.33 -4.03 3.72
CA GLY A 310 21.39 -4.93 3.04
C GLY A 310 19.90 -4.55 3.09
N CYS A 311 19.51 -3.66 4.01
CA CYS A 311 18.14 -3.11 4.08
C CYS A 311 18.01 -1.73 3.42
N ILE A 312 19.10 -1.11 2.94
CA ILE A 312 19.10 0.21 2.30
C ILE A 312 19.45 0.07 0.81
N GLY A 313 20.68 -0.29 0.54
CA GLY A 313 21.22 -0.43 -0.83
C GLY A 313 21.53 0.91 -1.51
N PRO A 314 22.29 0.89 -2.62
CA PRO A 314 22.76 2.11 -3.28
C PRO A 314 21.64 2.98 -3.84
N ALA A 315 20.51 2.38 -4.21
CA ALA A 315 19.38 3.09 -4.81
C ALA A 315 18.57 3.95 -3.82
N ARG A 316 18.81 3.82 -2.50
CA ARG A 316 18.11 4.57 -1.43
C ARG A 316 19.07 5.28 -0.47
N ALA A 317 20.35 5.06 -0.58
CA ALA A 317 21.34 5.58 0.37
C ALA A 317 21.34 7.11 0.48
N ASP A 318 21.00 7.79 -0.60
CA ASP A 318 20.83 9.23 -0.72
C ASP A 318 19.52 9.76 -0.13
N LEU A 319 18.51 8.89 0.07
CA LEU A 319 17.18 9.27 0.53
C LEU A 319 16.92 8.97 2.01
N VAL A 320 17.74 8.10 2.62
CA VAL A 320 17.49 7.57 3.98
C VAL A 320 17.48 8.67 5.02
N LEU A 321 18.41 9.63 4.98
CA LEU A 321 18.48 10.68 6.00
C LEU A 321 17.36 11.69 5.87
N ALA A 322 16.91 12.01 4.65
CA ALA A 322 15.71 12.80 4.43
C ALA A 322 14.48 12.11 5.02
N GLY A 323 14.32 10.80 4.79
CA GLY A 323 13.25 10.01 5.42
C GLY A 323 13.33 9.99 6.95
N CYS A 324 14.53 9.86 7.51
CA CYS A 324 14.74 9.96 8.96
C CYS A 324 14.36 11.33 9.52
N ALA A 325 14.65 12.43 8.79
CA ALA A 325 14.30 13.78 9.21
C ALA A 325 12.77 13.99 9.21
N ILE A 326 12.06 13.47 8.20
CA ILE A 326 10.58 13.50 8.18
C ILE A 326 10.01 12.71 9.35
N LEU A 327 10.48 11.48 9.57
CA LEU A 327 10.06 10.64 10.70
C LEU A 327 10.34 11.32 12.06
N GLU A 328 11.49 11.95 12.21
CA GLU A 328 11.86 12.66 13.43
C GLU A 328 10.95 13.86 13.70
N ALA A 329 10.63 14.67 12.66
CA ALA A 329 9.69 15.79 12.79
C ALA A 329 8.29 15.33 13.19
N ILE A 330 7.77 14.25 12.58
CA ILE A 330 6.47 13.66 12.93
C ILE A 330 6.49 13.19 14.40
N ARG A 331 7.53 12.50 14.83
CA ARG A 331 7.66 11.99 16.21
C ARG A 331 7.77 13.11 17.24
N ARG A 332 8.42 14.21 16.91
CA ARG A 332 8.50 15.40 17.79
C ARG A 332 7.14 16.10 17.90
N ALA A 333 6.42 16.21 16.79
CA ALA A 333 5.07 16.79 16.77
C ALA A 333 4.05 15.90 17.51
N PHE A 334 4.18 14.58 17.41
CA PHE A 334 3.29 13.59 18.02
C PHE A 334 4.08 12.61 18.89
N PRO A 335 4.42 12.97 20.14
CA PRO A 335 5.30 12.20 21.02
C PRO A 335 4.58 10.97 21.59
N ALA A 336 4.51 9.91 20.81
CA ALA A 336 3.98 8.61 21.22
C ALA A 336 5.08 7.73 21.81
N ARG A 337 4.71 6.85 22.74
CA ARG A 337 5.64 5.92 23.39
C ARG A 337 6.19 4.86 22.45
N ARG A 338 5.42 4.51 21.41
CA ARG A 338 5.74 3.41 20.48
C ARG A 338 5.26 3.70 19.07
N LEU A 339 5.96 3.11 18.12
CA LEU A 339 5.69 3.12 16.70
C LEU A 339 5.43 1.69 16.22
N ARG A 340 4.31 1.47 15.56
CA ARG A 340 4.03 0.25 14.79
C ARG A 340 4.55 0.41 13.37
N ILE A 341 5.25 -0.59 12.87
CA ILE A 341 5.77 -0.59 11.50
C ILE A 341 4.81 -1.35 10.60
N ALA A 342 4.46 -0.76 9.47
CA ALA A 342 3.66 -1.40 8.43
C ALA A 342 4.49 -1.56 7.15
N ASP A 343 4.62 -2.78 6.64
CA ASP A 343 5.06 -3.07 5.27
C ASP A 343 3.86 -3.41 4.38
N ARG A 344 2.84 -2.61 4.55
CA ARG A 344 1.57 -2.56 3.82
C ARG A 344 1.09 -1.11 3.78
N GLY A 345 0.16 -0.78 2.89
CA GLY A 345 -0.31 0.59 2.73
C GLY A 345 -1.27 0.71 1.56
N LEU A 346 -1.02 1.67 0.67
CA LEU A 346 -1.88 2.05 -0.44
C LEU A 346 -2.34 0.86 -1.30
N ARG A 347 -1.44 -0.06 -1.69
CA ARG A 347 -1.78 -1.22 -2.53
C ARG A 347 -2.70 -2.22 -1.83
N GLU A 348 -2.44 -2.49 -0.55
CA GLU A 348 -3.32 -3.32 0.27
C GLU A 348 -4.70 -2.66 0.43
N GLY A 349 -4.75 -1.34 0.62
CA GLY A 349 -6.00 -0.57 0.67
C GLY A 349 -6.81 -0.67 -0.62
N ILE A 350 -6.16 -0.53 -1.77
CA ILE A 350 -6.78 -0.71 -3.08
C ILE A 350 -7.38 -2.12 -3.22
N LEU A 351 -6.60 -3.15 -2.89
CA LEU A 351 -7.06 -4.54 -2.97
C LEU A 351 -8.26 -4.81 -2.06
N ILE A 352 -8.22 -4.29 -0.83
CA ILE A 352 -9.33 -4.40 0.12
C ILE A 352 -10.59 -3.70 -0.45
N GLU A 353 -10.45 -2.51 -1.01
CA GLU A 353 -11.57 -1.76 -1.60
C GLU A 353 -12.18 -2.50 -2.80
N LEU A 354 -11.35 -3.00 -3.72
CA LEU A 354 -11.81 -3.81 -4.87
C LEU A 354 -12.55 -5.07 -4.44
N MET A 355 -11.99 -5.83 -3.50
CA MET A 355 -12.59 -7.07 -3.01
C MET A 355 -13.88 -6.81 -2.22
N ARG A 356 -13.99 -5.67 -1.53
CA ARG A 356 -15.24 -5.25 -0.86
C ARG A 356 -16.31 -4.87 -1.88
N ALA A 357 -15.95 -4.13 -2.91
CA ALA A 357 -16.89 -3.77 -3.98
C ALA A 357 -17.48 -5.01 -4.67
N ASP A 358 -16.71 -6.10 -4.72
CA ASP A 358 -17.16 -7.38 -5.25
C ASP A 358 -17.81 -8.30 -4.17
N CYS A 359 -18.06 -7.79 -2.96
CA CYS A 359 -18.70 -8.50 -1.85
C CYS A 359 -18.06 -9.85 -1.48
N VAL A 360 -16.74 -9.96 -1.62
CA VAL A 360 -16.01 -11.26 -1.54
C VAL A 360 -16.07 -11.90 -0.15
N TRP A 361 -16.30 -11.08 0.91
CA TRP A 361 -16.34 -11.54 2.30
C TRP A 361 -17.74 -11.56 2.92
N ASP A 362 -18.78 -11.14 2.20
CA ASP A 362 -20.15 -11.02 2.72
C ASP A 362 -20.86 -12.37 2.84
N HIS A 363 -20.29 -13.40 2.21
CA HIS A 363 -20.83 -14.75 2.23
C HIS A 363 -19.98 -15.66 3.12
N GLN A 364 -20.22 -15.65 4.42
CA GLN A 364 -19.84 -16.80 5.26
C GLN A 364 -20.85 -17.92 5.00
N PRO A 365 -20.44 -19.16 4.66
CA PRO A 365 -21.33 -20.29 4.77
C PRO A 365 -21.76 -20.39 6.25
N GLU A 366 -23.08 -20.33 6.49
CA GLU A 366 -23.64 -20.71 7.80
C GLU A 366 -23.01 -22.04 8.18
N THR A 367 -22.31 -22.06 9.29
CA THR A 367 -21.81 -23.29 9.91
C THR A 367 -23.06 -24.08 10.26
N VAL A 368 -23.38 -25.09 9.44
CA VAL A 368 -24.38 -26.10 9.78
C VAL A 368 -23.85 -26.77 11.04
N ALA A 369 -24.55 -26.53 12.15
CA ALA A 369 -24.30 -27.13 13.45
C ALA A 369 -24.69 -28.64 13.44
#